data_05545036c687efcdc1db731a319abc06
#
_entry.id   05545036c687efcdc1db731a319abc06
#
_cell.length_a   1.000
_cell.length_b   1.000
_cell.length_c   1.000
_cell.angle_alpha   90.00
_cell.angle_beta   90.00
_cell.angle_gamma   90.00
#
_symmetry.space_group_name_H-M   'P 1'
#
loop_
_entity.id
_entity.type
_entity.pdbx_description
1 polymer ?
#
loop_
_entity_poly.entity_id
_entity_poly.type
_entity_poly.pdbx_seq_one_letter_code
_entity_poly.pdbx_strand_id
1 'polypeptide(L)'
;MTFTFHGGEPLLAGVSFYREVLPLLSKELSHMHPEFAMQTNLWLMDDEIADILAEYKVPLGSSIDGPEDLTDYQRGDEYFTRCMEGYRIAIEHGLLVRFICTFTNSSVKRKEDIVEFFKSQGWVMKLHPALPSLKGDNPNAWTLEPEEYGELLVWLLDYAITNPSFEIMNVNDLCRCVFTRSGAVCTYADCMGSTFAIGPDGAIYPCYRFIGMPEWVMGYVKDKPSIAELMESPAGKRMTAFKDHVDLACRDCAHITYCRGGCPYNAIAPTGGELEGVDPHCTAYKRAFDEIVSRMNKEMEAPAASPMQRRSRVKRMEKPAVMPLIKRIIEK
;
A
#
# COMPACT_ATOMS: atom_id res chain seq x y z
N MET A 1 10.80 16.22 -0.32
CA MET A 1 11.25 14.96 -0.97
C MET A 1 11.28 13.86 0.07
N THR A 2 10.71 12.67 -0.21
CA THR A 2 10.68 11.58 0.79
C THR A 2 11.66 10.48 0.40
N PHE A 3 12.52 10.10 1.33
CA PHE A 3 13.42 8.94 1.22
C PHE A 3 12.87 7.79 2.06
N THR A 4 12.64 6.66 1.42
CA THR A 4 12.17 5.46 2.13
C THR A 4 13.27 4.40 2.12
N PHE A 5 13.81 4.08 3.28
CA PHE A 5 14.71 2.94 3.45
C PHE A 5 13.89 1.65 3.38
N HIS A 6 14.24 0.83 2.42
CA HIS A 6 13.52 -0.41 2.11
C HIS A 6 14.56 -1.47 1.66
N GLY A 7 14.12 -2.54 1.07
CA GLY A 7 14.98 -3.57 0.51
C GLY A 7 14.66 -4.92 1.12
N GLY A 8 15.65 -5.78 1.33
CA GLY A 8 15.46 -7.03 2.06
C GLY A 8 15.12 -6.74 3.52
N GLU A 9 16.10 -6.16 4.23
CA GLU A 9 15.91 -5.62 5.60
C GLU A 9 16.85 -4.42 5.79
N PRO A 10 16.32 -3.18 5.91
CA PRO A 10 17.16 -1.98 6.00
C PRO A 10 18.00 -1.91 7.28
N LEU A 11 17.54 -2.48 8.39
CA LEU A 11 18.30 -2.47 9.65
C LEU A 11 19.60 -3.27 9.59
N LEU A 12 19.77 -4.15 8.60
CA LEU A 12 21.05 -4.81 8.33
C LEU A 12 22.18 -3.84 7.99
N ALA A 13 21.88 -2.61 7.56
CA ALA A 13 22.88 -1.57 7.33
C ALA A 13 23.58 -1.14 8.63
N GLY A 14 22.96 -1.37 9.78
CA GLY A 14 23.48 -1.05 11.11
C GLY A 14 23.41 0.43 11.47
N VAL A 15 23.54 0.74 12.76
CA VAL A 15 23.39 2.09 13.29
C VAL A 15 24.39 3.10 12.71
N SER A 16 25.62 2.65 12.39
CA SER A 16 26.67 3.51 11.83
C SER A 16 26.25 4.12 10.49
N PHE A 17 25.55 3.35 9.65
CA PHE A 17 25.02 3.83 8.38
C PHE A 17 23.99 4.96 8.60
N TYR A 18 23.07 4.80 9.52
CA TYR A 18 22.04 5.82 9.78
C TYR A 18 22.61 7.06 10.45
N ARG A 19 23.61 6.91 11.32
CA ARG A 19 24.35 8.03 11.92
C ARG A 19 25.10 8.88 10.88
N GLU A 20 25.45 8.31 9.75
CA GLU A 20 26.11 9.01 8.65
C GLU A 20 25.10 9.56 7.63
N VAL A 21 24.19 8.73 7.16
CA VAL A 21 23.35 9.06 6.00
C VAL A 21 22.24 10.06 6.33
N LEU A 22 21.58 9.95 7.50
CA LEU A 22 20.49 10.85 7.86
C LEU A 22 20.92 12.32 8.00
N PRO A 23 22.01 12.65 8.77
CA PRO A 23 22.50 14.02 8.81
C PRO A 23 23.03 14.50 7.46
N LEU A 24 23.71 13.63 6.68
CA LEU A 24 24.22 13.98 5.36
C LEU A 24 23.08 14.42 4.43
N LEU A 25 22.05 13.58 4.26
CA LEU A 25 20.90 13.88 3.40
C LEU A 25 20.13 15.11 3.90
N SER A 26 19.94 15.24 5.21
CA SER A 26 19.26 16.40 5.81
C SER A 26 19.99 17.70 5.54
N LYS A 27 21.32 17.70 5.55
CA LYS A 27 22.15 18.88 5.29
C LYS A 27 22.22 19.20 3.80
N GLU A 28 22.63 18.23 2.98
CA GLU A 28 22.90 18.45 1.56
C GLU A 28 21.61 18.75 0.77
N LEU A 29 20.48 18.18 1.20
CA LEU A 29 19.17 18.37 0.56
C LEU A 29 18.22 19.26 1.37
N SER A 30 18.74 20.09 2.26
CA SER A 30 17.94 20.97 3.12
C SER A 30 16.95 21.86 2.35
N HIS A 31 17.34 22.31 1.14
CA HIS A 31 16.50 23.11 0.23
C HIS A 31 15.27 22.34 -0.31
N MET A 32 15.26 21.00 -0.25
CA MET A 32 14.18 20.14 -0.69
C MET A 32 13.30 19.62 0.46
N HIS A 33 13.60 20.03 1.69
CA HIS A 33 12.93 19.56 2.91
C HIS A 33 12.80 18.03 2.94
N PRO A 34 13.94 17.29 3.07
CA PRO A 34 13.91 15.83 3.03
C PRO A 34 13.11 15.25 4.19
N GLU A 35 12.24 14.32 3.89
CA GLU A 35 11.53 13.48 4.85
C GLU A 35 12.03 12.06 4.73
N PHE A 36 12.04 11.32 5.82
CA PHE A 36 12.50 9.95 5.86
C PHE A 36 11.37 9.01 6.26
N ALA A 37 11.42 7.78 5.76
CA ALA A 37 10.55 6.69 6.18
C ALA A 37 11.33 5.37 6.09
N MET A 38 10.87 4.34 6.77
CA MET A 38 11.50 3.03 6.71
C MET A 38 10.46 1.92 6.70
N GLN A 39 10.70 0.87 5.89
CA GLN A 39 9.94 -0.37 5.94
C GLN A 39 10.85 -1.51 6.40
N THR A 40 10.60 -2.06 7.58
CA THR A 40 11.46 -3.03 8.26
C THR A 40 10.65 -4.13 8.93
N ASN A 41 11.24 -5.32 9.13
CA ASN A 41 10.66 -6.38 9.96
C ASN A 41 10.84 -6.14 11.48
N LEU A 42 11.57 -5.12 11.87
CA LEU A 42 11.90 -4.71 13.24
C LEU A 42 12.82 -5.68 14.03
N TRP A 43 13.25 -6.79 13.46
CA TRP A 43 13.99 -7.84 14.18
C TRP A 43 15.35 -7.37 14.74
N LEU A 44 15.94 -6.35 14.11
CA LEU A 44 17.23 -5.78 14.50
C LEU A 44 17.08 -4.42 15.17
N MET A 45 15.87 -4.07 15.60
CA MET A 45 15.63 -2.84 16.33
C MET A 45 16.24 -2.93 17.72
N ASP A 46 17.13 -1.99 18.02
CA ASP A 46 17.73 -1.79 19.34
C ASP A 46 17.63 -0.30 19.74
N ASP A 47 18.05 0.00 20.98
CA ASP A 47 17.94 1.36 21.52
C ASP A 47 18.78 2.37 20.69
N GLU A 48 19.96 2.00 20.20
CA GLU A 48 20.81 2.90 19.43
C GLU A 48 20.22 3.24 18.05
N ILE A 49 19.63 2.24 17.40
CA ILE A 49 18.90 2.43 16.12
C ILE A 49 17.63 3.24 16.37
N ALA A 50 16.88 2.93 17.41
CA ALA A 50 15.65 3.64 17.74
C ALA A 50 15.91 5.11 18.05
N ASP A 51 16.99 5.44 18.80
CA ASP A 51 17.38 6.82 19.12
C ASP A 51 17.65 7.64 17.85
N ILE A 52 18.48 7.13 16.94
CA ILE A 52 18.82 7.88 15.71
C ILE A 52 17.61 8.04 14.79
N LEU A 53 16.75 7.03 14.68
CA LEU A 53 15.54 7.12 13.88
C LEU A 53 14.52 8.10 14.50
N ALA A 54 14.43 8.16 15.83
CA ALA A 54 13.57 9.12 16.54
C ALA A 54 14.08 10.56 16.39
N GLU A 55 15.40 10.80 16.47
CA GLU A 55 16.00 12.12 16.24
C GLU A 55 15.59 12.70 14.88
N TYR A 56 15.58 11.88 13.82
CA TYR A 56 15.19 12.26 12.47
C TYR A 56 13.70 12.05 12.17
N LYS A 57 12.89 11.69 13.18
CA LYS A 57 11.44 11.48 13.07
C LYS A 57 11.06 10.53 11.94
N VAL A 58 11.78 9.41 11.81
CA VAL A 58 11.57 8.42 10.76
C VAL A 58 10.37 7.54 11.11
N PRO A 59 9.20 7.66 10.46
CA PRO A 59 8.10 6.74 10.67
C PRO A 59 8.45 5.36 10.12
N LEU A 60 8.03 4.32 10.84
CA LEU A 60 8.29 2.94 10.51
C LEU A 60 7.04 2.25 9.95
N GLY A 61 7.21 1.55 8.85
CA GLY A 61 6.31 0.52 8.40
C GLY A 61 6.85 -0.86 8.78
N SER A 62 5.97 -1.76 9.21
CA SER A 62 6.32 -3.16 9.42
C SER A 62 5.21 -4.07 8.90
N SER A 63 5.36 -5.37 9.11
CA SER A 63 4.45 -6.35 8.53
C SER A 63 3.98 -7.32 9.60
N ILE A 64 2.66 -7.37 9.80
CA ILE A 64 1.96 -8.34 10.64
C ILE A 64 0.68 -8.74 9.90
N ASP A 65 0.42 -10.03 9.75
CA ASP A 65 -0.71 -10.52 8.95
C ASP A 65 -1.97 -10.83 9.77
N GLY A 66 -1.91 -10.66 11.09
CA GLY A 66 -2.98 -10.94 12.04
C GLY A 66 -2.44 -11.54 13.34
N PRO A 67 -3.19 -12.42 14.00
CA PRO A 67 -2.71 -13.15 15.19
C PRO A 67 -1.42 -13.91 14.91
N GLU A 68 -0.68 -14.24 15.98
CA GLU A 68 0.63 -14.88 15.94
C GLU A 68 0.65 -16.13 15.05
N ASP A 69 -0.31 -17.05 15.26
CA ASP A 69 -0.42 -18.30 14.50
C ASP A 69 -0.53 -18.08 12.99
N LEU A 70 -1.25 -17.04 12.57
CA LEU A 70 -1.42 -16.70 11.17
C LEU A 70 -0.19 -15.98 10.61
N THR A 71 0.37 -15.05 11.38
CA THR A 71 1.55 -14.30 10.98
C THR A 71 2.76 -15.25 10.82
N ASP A 72 2.99 -16.14 11.77
CA ASP A 72 4.08 -17.12 11.71
C ASP A 72 3.87 -18.14 10.59
N TYR A 73 2.63 -18.59 10.36
CA TYR A 73 2.32 -19.44 9.21
C TYR A 73 2.69 -18.80 7.87
N GLN A 74 2.46 -17.50 7.69
CA GLN A 74 2.74 -16.80 6.43
C GLN A 74 4.19 -16.32 6.28
N ARG A 75 4.86 -16.00 7.39
CA ARG A 75 6.17 -15.33 7.39
C ARG A 75 7.32 -16.14 7.94
N GLY A 76 7.01 -17.27 8.57
CA GLY A 76 7.98 -18.14 9.22
C GLY A 76 7.91 -18.08 10.73
N ASP A 77 8.37 -19.15 11.36
CA ASP A 77 8.34 -19.35 12.79
C ASP A 77 9.00 -18.19 13.56
N GLU A 78 8.43 -17.83 14.72
CA GLU A 78 8.89 -16.74 15.59
C GLU A 78 8.86 -15.33 14.96
N TYR A 79 8.31 -15.17 13.74
CA TYR A 79 8.26 -13.86 13.11
C TYR A 79 7.49 -12.84 13.94
N PHE A 80 6.31 -13.26 14.45
CA PHE A 80 5.45 -12.40 15.25
C PHE A 80 6.17 -11.92 16.52
N THR A 81 6.71 -12.85 17.29
CA THR A 81 7.40 -12.54 18.55
C THR A 81 8.56 -11.57 18.34
N ARG A 82 9.44 -11.82 17.38
CA ARG A 82 10.59 -10.94 17.08
C ARG A 82 10.16 -9.56 16.60
N CYS A 83 9.15 -9.50 15.74
CA CYS A 83 8.60 -8.23 15.27
C CYS A 83 8.02 -7.41 16.44
N MET A 84 7.31 -8.04 17.36
CA MET A 84 6.71 -7.38 18.52
C MET A 84 7.75 -6.94 19.56
N GLU A 85 8.87 -7.64 19.71
CA GLU A 85 10.01 -7.20 20.51
C GLU A 85 10.60 -5.90 19.97
N GLY A 86 10.90 -5.83 18.67
CA GLY A 86 11.39 -4.61 18.04
C GLY A 86 10.34 -3.48 18.00
N TYR A 87 9.07 -3.83 17.86
CA TYR A 87 7.97 -2.86 17.99
C TYR A 87 7.95 -2.19 19.37
N ARG A 88 8.11 -2.97 20.45
CA ARG A 88 8.14 -2.44 21.82
C ARG A 88 9.28 -1.43 21.99
N ILE A 89 10.50 -1.77 21.55
CA ILE A 89 11.64 -0.86 21.58
C ILE A 89 11.33 0.42 20.81
N ALA A 90 10.84 0.30 19.58
CA ALA A 90 10.52 1.46 18.74
C ALA A 90 9.51 2.42 19.40
N ILE A 91 8.42 1.90 20.00
CA ILE A 91 7.42 2.77 20.64
C ILE A 91 7.92 3.36 21.97
N GLU A 92 8.78 2.68 22.73
CA GLU A 92 9.42 3.20 23.93
C GLU A 92 10.29 4.44 23.62
N HIS A 93 10.90 4.50 22.41
CA HIS A 93 11.64 5.66 21.88
C HIS A 93 10.75 6.68 21.13
N GLY A 94 9.42 6.52 21.18
CA GLY A 94 8.47 7.46 20.58
C GLY A 94 8.34 7.37 19.07
N LEU A 95 8.83 6.32 18.44
CA LEU A 95 8.69 6.09 17.01
C LEU A 95 7.25 5.71 16.64
N LEU A 96 6.76 6.26 15.53
CA LEU A 96 5.49 5.85 14.96
C LEU A 96 5.68 4.58 14.12
N VAL A 97 5.03 3.50 14.51
CA VAL A 97 5.05 2.24 13.75
C VAL A 97 3.65 1.93 13.21
N ARG A 98 3.58 1.55 11.92
CA ARG A 98 2.34 1.11 11.27
C ARG A 98 2.56 -0.24 10.62
N PHE A 99 1.52 -1.08 10.63
CA PHE A 99 1.62 -2.42 10.07
C PHE A 99 0.83 -2.54 8.77
N ILE A 100 1.41 -3.35 7.86
CA ILE A 100 0.75 -3.81 6.63
C ILE A 100 0.51 -5.30 6.79
N CYS A 101 -0.71 -5.76 6.51
CA CYS A 101 -1.03 -7.18 6.41
C CYS A 101 -1.16 -7.61 4.95
N THR A 102 -0.73 -8.84 4.66
CA THR A 102 -0.90 -9.45 3.35
C THR A 102 -2.02 -10.48 3.43
N PHE A 103 -3.06 -10.28 2.64
CA PHE A 103 -4.12 -11.28 2.48
C PHE A 103 -3.76 -12.27 1.39
N THR A 104 -3.82 -13.54 1.74
CA THR A 104 -3.60 -14.69 0.86
C THR A 104 -4.90 -15.44 0.62
N ASN A 105 -4.89 -16.43 -0.28
CA ASN A 105 -6.01 -17.36 -0.50
C ASN A 105 -6.45 -18.15 0.75
N SER A 106 -5.58 -18.27 1.74
CA SER A 106 -5.90 -18.93 3.02
C SER A 106 -6.33 -17.93 4.08
N SER A 107 -5.61 -16.80 4.23
CA SER A 107 -5.89 -15.83 5.30
C SER A 107 -7.18 -15.03 5.05
N VAL A 108 -7.64 -14.90 3.81
CA VAL A 108 -8.94 -14.26 3.51
C VAL A 108 -10.11 -14.94 4.20
N LYS A 109 -10.00 -16.23 4.47
CA LYS A 109 -11.00 -17.03 5.21
C LYS A 109 -11.04 -16.71 6.71
N ARG A 110 -10.03 -16.02 7.20
CA ARG A 110 -9.90 -15.56 8.59
C ARG A 110 -9.94 -14.03 8.70
N LYS A 111 -10.60 -13.36 7.75
CA LYS A 111 -10.66 -11.90 7.67
C LYS A 111 -11.22 -11.25 8.94
N GLU A 112 -12.19 -11.89 9.59
CA GLU A 112 -12.77 -11.44 10.86
C GLU A 112 -11.73 -11.45 11.98
N ASP A 113 -10.97 -12.54 12.12
CA ASP A 113 -9.91 -12.68 13.13
C ASP A 113 -8.83 -11.61 12.94
N ILE A 114 -8.42 -11.38 11.67
CA ILE A 114 -7.41 -10.38 11.32
C ILE A 114 -7.88 -8.98 11.69
N VAL A 115 -9.09 -8.62 11.31
CA VAL A 115 -9.64 -7.27 11.58
C VAL A 115 -9.81 -7.04 13.08
N GLU A 116 -10.34 -8.01 13.83
CA GLU A 116 -10.49 -7.89 15.28
C GLU A 116 -9.13 -7.85 15.99
N PHE A 117 -8.11 -8.56 15.47
CA PHE A 117 -6.75 -8.46 15.97
C PHE A 117 -6.23 -7.01 15.85
N PHE A 118 -6.24 -6.42 14.65
CA PHE A 118 -5.78 -5.03 14.44
C PHE A 118 -6.55 -4.04 15.29
N LYS A 119 -7.86 -4.21 15.38
CA LYS A 119 -8.73 -3.37 16.20
C LYS A 119 -8.41 -3.50 17.70
N SER A 120 -8.15 -4.70 18.19
CA SER A 120 -7.80 -4.93 19.60
C SER A 120 -6.47 -4.29 19.99
N GLN A 121 -5.53 -4.20 19.05
CA GLN A 121 -4.25 -3.53 19.24
C GLN A 121 -4.38 -1.98 19.12
N GLY A 122 -5.52 -1.46 18.69
CA GLY A 122 -5.69 -0.03 18.40
C GLY A 122 -4.91 0.45 17.17
N TRP A 123 -4.53 -0.45 16.27
CA TRP A 123 -3.74 -0.13 15.09
C TRP A 123 -4.63 0.22 13.90
N VAL A 124 -4.12 1.12 13.06
CA VAL A 124 -4.67 1.36 11.73
C VAL A 124 -4.33 0.16 10.83
N MET A 125 -5.32 -0.35 10.12
CA MET A 125 -5.12 -1.48 9.22
C MET A 125 -4.83 -1.02 7.80
N LYS A 126 -3.74 -1.51 7.21
CA LYS A 126 -3.45 -1.44 5.78
C LYS A 126 -3.22 -2.85 5.26
N LEU A 127 -3.75 -3.16 4.08
CA LEU A 127 -3.62 -4.50 3.51
C LEU A 127 -3.11 -4.48 2.08
N HIS A 128 -2.46 -5.58 1.68
CA HIS A 128 -2.13 -5.90 0.30
C HIS A 128 -2.66 -7.28 -0.05
N PRO A 129 -3.19 -7.51 -1.26
CA PRO A 129 -3.44 -8.86 -1.73
C PRO A 129 -2.12 -9.53 -2.10
N ALA A 130 -2.00 -10.81 -1.80
CA ALA A 130 -0.88 -11.60 -2.29
C ALA A 130 -0.97 -11.77 -3.80
N LEU A 131 0.10 -11.41 -4.49
CA LEU A 131 0.28 -11.58 -5.93
C LEU A 131 0.96 -12.90 -6.25
N PRO A 132 0.86 -13.40 -7.48
CA PRO A 132 1.73 -14.45 -7.95
C PRO A 132 3.20 -14.13 -7.69
N SER A 133 3.97 -15.10 -7.23
CA SER A 133 5.40 -14.93 -7.01
C SER A 133 6.13 -14.91 -8.35
N LEU A 134 7.07 -13.98 -8.53
CA LEU A 134 7.98 -13.99 -9.68
C LEU A 134 9.12 -15.01 -9.52
N LYS A 135 9.17 -15.72 -8.39
CA LYS A 135 10.22 -16.70 -8.05
C LYS A 135 9.61 -17.97 -7.49
N GLY A 136 10.25 -19.11 -7.76
CA GLY A 136 9.88 -20.40 -7.21
C GLY A 136 8.98 -21.26 -8.12
N ASP A 137 8.82 -22.52 -7.75
CA ASP A 137 8.16 -23.55 -8.58
C ASP A 137 6.62 -23.52 -8.50
N ASN A 138 6.06 -22.80 -7.51
CA ASN A 138 4.62 -22.63 -7.35
C ASN A 138 4.26 -21.15 -7.15
N PRO A 139 4.22 -20.35 -8.22
CA PRO A 139 3.99 -18.90 -8.14
C PRO A 139 2.66 -18.52 -7.51
N ASN A 140 1.65 -19.38 -7.59
CA ASN A 140 0.28 -19.08 -7.13
C ASN A 140 -0.03 -19.63 -5.74
N ALA A 141 0.93 -20.20 -5.02
CA ALA A 141 0.68 -20.87 -3.72
C ALA A 141 -0.06 -19.98 -2.70
N TRP A 142 0.19 -18.69 -2.72
CA TRP A 142 -0.36 -17.71 -1.78
C TRP A 142 -1.30 -16.68 -2.43
N THR A 143 -1.45 -16.73 -3.75
CA THR A 143 -2.18 -15.71 -4.51
C THR A 143 -3.62 -15.59 -4.03
N LEU A 144 -4.04 -14.36 -3.76
CA LEU A 144 -5.44 -14.02 -3.51
C LEU A 144 -6.10 -13.69 -4.85
N GLU A 145 -7.11 -14.46 -5.23
CA GLU A 145 -7.82 -14.27 -6.48
C GLU A 145 -8.52 -12.89 -6.54
N PRO A 146 -8.55 -12.24 -7.71
CA PRO A 146 -9.14 -10.90 -7.84
C PRO A 146 -10.60 -10.82 -7.39
N GLU A 147 -11.40 -11.87 -7.61
CA GLU A 147 -12.79 -11.94 -7.20
C GLU A 147 -12.92 -11.99 -5.67
N GLU A 148 -12.13 -12.82 -5.00
CA GLU A 148 -12.09 -12.92 -3.53
C GLU A 148 -11.59 -11.59 -2.91
N TYR A 149 -10.60 -10.96 -3.56
CA TYR A 149 -10.12 -9.64 -3.13
C TYR A 149 -11.22 -8.56 -3.26
N GLY A 150 -11.99 -8.59 -4.34
CA GLY A 150 -13.14 -7.70 -4.52
C GLY A 150 -14.22 -7.89 -3.45
N GLU A 151 -14.49 -9.14 -3.06
CA GLU A 151 -15.40 -9.46 -1.96
C GLU A 151 -14.88 -8.97 -0.62
N LEU A 152 -13.59 -9.16 -0.37
CA LEU A 152 -12.92 -8.65 0.83
C LEU A 152 -13.03 -7.12 0.92
N LEU A 153 -12.76 -6.38 -0.16
CA LEU A 153 -12.84 -4.92 -0.17
C LEU A 153 -14.25 -4.40 0.13
N VAL A 154 -15.28 -5.06 -0.43
CA VAL A 154 -16.68 -4.69 -0.15
C VAL A 154 -17.05 -5.03 1.30
N TRP A 155 -16.62 -6.17 1.82
CA TRP A 155 -16.84 -6.54 3.21
C TRP A 155 -16.14 -5.56 4.18
N LEU A 156 -14.90 -5.16 3.88
CA LEU A 156 -14.15 -4.17 4.65
C LEU A 156 -14.82 -2.79 4.60
N LEU A 157 -15.43 -2.41 3.48
CA LEU A 157 -16.23 -1.19 3.38
C LEU A 157 -17.42 -1.23 4.35
N ASP A 158 -18.18 -2.33 4.39
CA ASP A 158 -19.28 -2.52 5.33
C ASP A 158 -18.81 -2.48 6.77
N TYR A 159 -17.69 -3.15 7.06
CA TYR A 159 -17.08 -3.15 8.39
C TYR A 159 -16.65 -1.75 8.84
N ALA A 160 -15.96 -0.99 7.97
CA ALA A 160 -15.50 0.37 8.29
C ALA A 160 -16.65 1.36 8.54
N ILE A 161 -17.77 1.20 7.84
CA ILE A 161 -18.98 2.04 8.04
C ILE A 161 -19.61 1.74 9.39
N THR A 162 -19.69 0.47 9.79
CA THR A 162 -20.31 0.03 11.03
C THR A 162 -19.40 0.18 12.25
N ASN A 163 -18.09 0.30 12.05
CA ASN A 163 -17.07 0.47 13.10
C ASN A 163 -16.28 1.77 12.89
N PRO A 164 -16.89 2.95 13.09
CA PRO A 164 -16.29 4.24 12.72
C PRO A 164 -15.03 4.64 13.50
N SER A 165 -14.74 4.00 14.62
CA SER A 165 -13.51 4.19 15.40
C SER A 165 -12.32 3.39 14.88
N PHE A 166 -12.54 2.40 13.99
CA PHE A 166 -11.49 1.58 13.41
C PHE A 166 -11.16 2.05 11.98
N GLU A 167 -9.90 2.33 11.73
CA GLU A 167 -9.44 2.86 10.45
C GLU A 167 -8.86 1.76 9.56
N ILE A 168 -9.42 1.62 8.35
CA ILE A 168 -8.94 0.73 7.29
C ILE A 168 -8.48 1.60 6.13
N MET A 169 -7.18 1.75 5.96
CA MET A 169 -6.59 2.68 4.98
C MET A 169 -7.05 2.41 3.55
N ASN A 170 -7.12 1.14 3.13
CA ASN A 170 -7.56 0.80 1.77
C ASN A 170 -8.98 1.27 1.49
N VAL A 171 -9.89 1.16 2.45
CA VAL A 171 -11.26 1.68 2.32
C VAL A 171 -11.25 3.20 2.23
N ASN A 172 -10.46 3.86 3.09
CA ASN A 172 -10.29 5.31 3.05
C ASN A 172 -9.76 5.79 1.69
N ASP A 173 -8.75 5.10 1.16
CA ASP A 173 -8.13 5.41 -0.12
C ASP A 173 -9.10 5.25 -1.29
N LEU A 174 -9.86 4.15 -1.34
CA LEU A 174 -10.90 3.92 -2.35
C LEU A 174 -11.99 5.00 -2.31
N CYS A 175 -12.51 5.32 -1.11
CA CYS A 175 -13.50 6.38 -0.93
C CYS A 175 -12.95 7.74 -1.35
N ARG A 176 -11.70 8.06 -1.01
CA ARG A 176 -11.03 9.31 -1.40
C ARG A 176 -10.88 9.38 -2.92
N CYS A 177 -10.42 8.32 -3.58
CA CYS A 177 -10.31 8.27 -5.04
C CYS A 177 -11.63 8.59 -5.73
N VAL A 178 -12.73 7.97 -5.32
CA VAL A 178 -14.07 8.22 -5.87
C VAL A 178 -14.51 9.66 -5.62
N PHE A 179 -14.36 10.16 -4.39
CA PHE A 179 -14.82 11.49 -4.02
C PHE A 179 -14.03 12.61 -4.72
N THR A 180 -12.70 12.51 -4.71
CA THR A 180 -11.83 13.54 -5.32
C THR A 180 -11.71 13.38 -6.84
N ARG A 181 -12.19 12.27 -7.40
CA ARG A 181 -12.03 11.87 -8.80
C ARG A 181 -10.55 11.87 -9.24
N SER A 182 -9.67 11.46 -8.34
CA SER A 182 -8.22 11.43 -8.56
C SER A 182 -7.59 10.21 -7.90
N GLY A 183 -6.54 9.64 -8.49
CA GLY A 183 -5.75 8.58 -7.87
C GLY A 183 -5.03 9.14 -6.63
N ALA A 184 -5.37 8.62 -5.46
CA ALA A 184 -4.93 9.15 -4.17
C ALA A 184 -3.77 8.37 -3.53
N VAL A 185 -3.45 7.19 -4.08
CA VAL A 185 -2.40 6.31 -3.54
C VAL A 185 -1.59 5.67 -4.66
N CYS A 186 -0.42 5.14 -4.30
CA CYS A 186 0.55 4.57 -5.23
C CYS A 186 -0.08 3.64 -6.28
N THR A 187 -0.97 2.73 -5.86
CA THR A 187 -1.65 1.79 -6.77
C THR A 187 -2.46 2.49 -7.87
N TYR A 188 -3.03 3.66 -7.58
CA TYR A 188 -3.91 4.40 -8.48
C TYR A 188 -3.32 5.73 -8.95
N ALA A 189 -2.07 6.03 -8.59
CA ALA A 189 -1.38 7.25 -8.98
C ALA A 189 -0.51 7.02 -10.21
N ASP A 190 -0.25 8.12 -10.93
CA ASP A 190 0.82 8.13 -11.91
C ASP A 190 2.15 8.31 -11.18
N CYS A 191 2.89 7.20 -11.00
CA CYS A 191 4.18 7.19 -10.33
C CYS A 191 5.37 7.34 -11.30
N MET A 192 5.10 7.45 -12.61
CA MET A 192 6.15 7.51 -13.63
C MET A 192 6.97 8.78 -13.51
N GLY A 193 8.29 8.65 -13.38
CA GLY A 193 9.21 9.79 -13.25
C GLY A 193 9.14 10.57 -11.93
N SER A 194 8.26 10.18 -11.00
CA SER A 194 8.12 10.81 -9.68
C SER A 194 8.66 9.95 -8.54
N THR A 195 8.82 8.65 -8.77
CA THR A 195 9.34 7.68 -7.79
C THR A 195 10.42 6.84 -8.46
N PHE A 196 11.54 6.69 -7.77
CA PHE A 196 12.65 5.84 -8.18
C PHE A 196 13.15 5.05 -6.98
N ALA A 197 13.76 3.89 -7.24
CA ALA A 197 14.43 3.12 -6.21
C ALA A 197 15.91 2.96 -6.59
N ILE A 198 16.79 3.00 -5.58
CA ILE A 198 18.22 2.79 -5.75
C ILE A 198 18.56 1.47 -5.07
N GLY A 199 19.11 0.54 -5.82
CA GLY A 199 19.59 -0.73 -5.33
C GLY A 199 20.95 -0.61 -4.59
N PRO A 200 21.37 -1.64 -3.86
CA PRO A 200 22.61 -1.62 -3.09
C PRO A 200 23.87 -1.48 -3.97
N ASP A 201 23.78 -1.79 -5.24
CA ASP A 201 24.81 -1.64 -6.27
C ASP A 201 24.80 -0.27 -6.97
N GLY A 202 23.90 0.62 -6.56
CA GLY A 202 23.69 1.92 -7.16
C GLY A 202 22.88 1.89 -8.46
N ALA A 203 22.29 0.77 -8.84
CA ALA A 203 21.35 0.69 -9.95
C ALA A 203 20.04 1.41 -9.62
N ILE A 204 19.49 2.12 -10.59
CA ILE A 204 18.24 2.89 -10.47
C ILE A 204 17.12 2.13 -11.15
N TYR A 205 16.00 1.97 -10.43
CA TYR A 205 14.81 1.24 -10.86
C TYR A 205 13.57 2.16 -10.81
N PRO A 206 12.51 1.85 -11.57
CA PRO A 206 11.27 2.63 -11.56
C PRO A 206 10.50 2.55 -10.22
N CYS A 207 10.72 1.48 -9.42
CA CYS A 207 10.09 1.27 -8.12
C CYS A 207 10.91 0.25 -7.32
N TYR A 208 10.83 0.29 -5.99
CA TYR A 208 11.54 -0.66 -5.11
C TYR A 208 11.21 -2.14 -5.40
N ARG A 209 10.01 -2.42 -5.90
CA ARG A 209 9.57 -3.78 -6.23
C ARG A 209 10.33 -4.39 -7.41
N PHE A 210 10.97 -3.58 -8.24
CA PHE A 210 11.80 -4.03 -9.37
C PHE A 210 13.27 -4.27 -8.98
N ILE A 211 13.70 -3.95 -7.75
CA ILE A 211 15.09 -4.13 -7.33
C ILE A 211 15.49 -5.60 -7.48
N GLY A 212 16.65 -5.82 -8.14
CA GLY A 212 17.18 -7.15 -8.43
C GLY A 212 16.67 -7.78 -9.74
N MET A 213 15.89 -7.02 -10.53
CA MET A 213 15.47 -7.42 -11.88
C MET A 213 16.29 -6.62 -12.92
N PRO A 214 17.33 -7.22 -13.53
CA PRO A 214 18.29 -6.50 -14.39
C PRO A 214 17.63 -5.79 -15.57
N GLU A 215 16.57 -6.37 -16.11
CA GLU A 215 15.79 -5.85 -17.24
C GLU A 215 15.03 -4.55 -16.91
N TRP A 216 14.90 -4.21 -15.62
CA TRP A 216 14.25 -3.02 -15.14
C TRP A 216 15.22 -1.93 -14.64
N VAL A 217 16.53 -2.10 -14.86
CA VAL A 217 17.53 -1.08 -14.55
C VAL A 217 17.42 0.06 -15.55
N MET A 218 17.20 1.27 -15.04
CA MET A 218 17.09 2.51 -15.83
C MET A 218 18.45 3.20 -16.02
N GLY A 219 19.38 3.00 -15.09
CA GLY A 219 20.73 3.62 -15.09
C GLY A 219 21.41 3.40 -13.74
N TYR A 220 22.51 4.09 -13.50
CA TYR A 220 23.28 3.99 -12.27
C TYR A 220 23.56 5.36 -11.66
N VAL A 221 23.54 5.46 -10.34
CA VAL A 221 23.82 6.73 -9.61
C VAL A 221 25.18 7.32 -9.98
N LYS A 222 26.20 6.48 -10.16
CA LYS A 222 27.57 6.91 -10.55
C LYS A 222 27.63 7.72 -11.85
N ASP A 223 26.69 7.44 -12.78
CA ASP A 223 26.62 8.10 -14.09
C ASP A 223 25.85 9.43 -14.03
N LYS A 224 25.25 9.74 -12.88
CA LYS A 224 24.48 10.99 -12.62
C LYS A 224 23.40 11.29 -13.69
N PRO A 225 22.58 10.31 -14.09
CA PRO A 225 21.59 10.53 -15.14
C PRO A 225 20.52 11.54 -14.71
N SER A 226 20.07 12.34 -15.65
CA SER A 226 18.87 13.14 -15.46
C SER A 226 17.59 12.25 -15.44
N ILE A 227 16.49 12.76 -14.89
CA ILE A 227 15.19 12.07 -14.94
C ILE A 227 14.80 11.77 -16.40
N ALA A 228 15.04 12.70 -17.33
CA ALA A 228 14.74 12.50 -18.74
C ALA A 228 15.52 11.32 -19.33
N GLU A 229 16.82 11.21 -19.05
CA GLU A 229 17.64 10.07 -19.49
C GLU A 229 17.18 8.73 -18.87
N LEU A 230 16.79 8.73 -17.59
CA LEU A 230 16.20 7.55 -16.97
C LEU A 230 14.92 7.11 -17.67
N MET A 231 14.02 8.04 -17.97
CA MET A 231 12.75 7.74 -18.66
C MET A 231 12.95 7.30 -20.13
N GLU A 232 14.01 7.74 -20.79
CA GLU A 232 14.38 7.30 -22.15
C GLU A 232 15.11 5.96 -22.19
N SER A 233 15.54 5.43 -21.05
CA SER A 233 16.13 4.08 -20.95
C SER A 233 15.17 2.99 -21.43
N PRO A 234 15.65 1.79 -21.80
CA PRO A 234 14.78 0.67 -22.16
C PRO A 234 13.74 0.34 -21.05
N ALA A 235 14.15 0.35 -19.79
CA ALA A 235 13.26 0.12 -18.66
C ALA A 235 12.25 1.27 -18.46
N GLY A 236 12.68 2.52 -18.63
CA GLY A 236 11.81 3.70 -18.58
C GLY A 236 10.73 3.65 -19.66
N LYS A 237 11.11 3.35 -20.90
CA LYS A 237 10.17 3.18 -22.02
C LYS A 237 9.19 2.04 -21.80
N ARG A 238 9.68 0.89 -21.27
CA ARG A 238 8.83 -0.24 -20.91
C ARG A 238 7.79 0.15 -19.87
N MET A 239 8.19 0.88 -18.83
CA MET A 239 7.25 1.41 -17.82
C MET A 239 6.23 2.38 -18.44
N THR A 240 6.66 3.28 -19.31
CA THR A 240 5.77 4.27 -19.95
C THR A 240 4.74 3.59 -20.86
N ALA A 241 5.10 2.47 -21.49
CA ALA A 241 4.19 1.67 -22.32
C ALA A 241 3.00 1.09 -21.53
N PHE A 242 3.04 1.06 -20.20
CA PHE A 242 1.88 0.70 -19.38
C PHE A 242 0.66 1.56 -19.72
N LYS A 243 0.88 2.84 -20.05
CA LYS A 243 -0.20 3.75 -20.46
C LYS A 243 -0.94 3.25 -21.71
N ASP A 244 -0.24 2.67 -22.68
CA ASP A 244 -0.86 2.16 -23.90
C ASP A 244 -1.79 0.97 -23.59
N HIS A 245 -1.39 0.11 -22.65
CA HIS A 245 -2.24 -0.98 -22.16
C HIS A 245 -3.48 -0.45 -21.43
N VAL A 246 -3.32 0.61 -20.63
CA VAL A 246 -4.44 1.27 -19.93
C VAL A 246 -5.39 1.89 -20.94
N ASP A 247 -4.88 2.64 -21.93
CA ASP A 247 -5.70 3.29 -22.96
C ASP A 247 -6.51 2.27 -23.80
N LEU A 248 -5.96 1.09 -24.01
CA LEU A 248 -6.65 0.00 -24.70
C LEU A 248 -7.70 -0.70 -23.82
N ALA A 249 -7.30 -1.14 -22.63
CA ALA A 249 -8.11 -2.00 -21.76
C ALA A 249 -9.18 -1.21 -20.97
N CYS A 250 -8.95 0.08 -20.71
CA CYS A 250 -9.76 0.90 -19.83
C CYS A 250 -10.52 2.03 -20.56
N ARG A 251 -10.55 2.04 -21.90
CA ARG A 251 -11.16 3.10 -22.73
C ARG A 251 -12.57 3.47 -22.28
N ASP A 252 -13.40 2.48 -22.02
CA ASP A 252 -14.81 2.67 -21.66
C ASP A 252 -15.07 2.44 -20.14
N CYS A 253 -14.02 2.47 -19.33
CA CYS A 253 -14.14 2.24 -17.89
C CYS A 253 -14.57 3.52 -17.17
N ALA A 254 -15.67 3.45 -16.42
CA ALA A 254 -16.18 4.58 -15.64
C ALA A 254 -15.20 5.05 -14.54
N HIS A 255 -14.24 4.22 -14.17
CA HIS A 255 -13.31 4.47 -13.06
C HIS A 255 -11.91 4.91 -13.52
N ILE A 256 -11.66 5.02 -14.83
CA ILE A 256 -10.32 5.31 -15.39
C ILE A 256 -9.69 6.58 -14.80
N THR A 257 -10.51 7.62 -14.53
CA THR A 257 -10.04 8.90 -14.01
C THR A 257 -9.24 8.78 -12.72
N TYR A 258 -9.56 7.80 -11.88
CA TYR A 258 -8.93 7.62 -10.57
C TYR A 258 -8.32 6.23 -10.35
N CYS A 259 -8.70 5.21 -11.12
CA CYS A 259 -8.09 3.87 -11.05
C CYS A 259 -6.80 3.78 -11.88
N ARG A 260 -6.78 4.40 -13.09
CA ARG A 260 -5.64 4.46 -14.00
C ARG A 260 -5.03 3.11 -14.38
N GLY A 261 -5.84 2.03 -14.36
CA GLY A 261 -5.39 0.69 -14.69
C GLY A 261 -4.66 -0.05 -13.56
N GLY A 262 -4.56 0.55 -12.37
CA GLY A 262 -3.87 -0.02 -11.23
C GLY A 262 -2.35 0.14 -11.26
N CYS A 263 -1.63 -0.80 -10.66
CA CYS A 263 -0.18 -0.74 -10.50
C CYS A 263 0.55 -1.49 -11.63
N PRO A 264 1.49 -0.84 -12.36
CA PRO A 264 2.25 -1.50 -13.43
C PRO A 264 3.09 -2.69 -12.94
N TYR A 265 3.62 -2.65 -11.70
CA TYR A 265 4.30 -3.81 -11.14
C TYR A 265 3.34 -5.00 -10.95
N ASN A 266 2.12 -4.76 -10.52
CA ASN A 266 1.15 -5.84 -10.38
C ASN A 266 0.84 -6.48 -11.73
N ALA A 267 0.85 -5.70 -12.82
CA ALA A 267 0.59 -6.20 -14.17
C ALA A 267 1.66 -7.18 -14.69
N ILE A 268 2.90 -7.10 -14.19
CA ILE A 268 3.96 -8.05 -14.58
C ILE A 268 3.93 -9.37 -13.79
N ALA A 269 3.25 -9.43 -12.64
CA ALA A 269 3.28 -10.60 -11.78
C ALA A 269 2.66 -11.86 -12.44
N PRO A 270 1.50 -11.79 -13.14
CA PRO A 270 0.93 -12.95 -13.79
C PRO A 270 1.73 -13.47 -15.00
N THR A 271 2.55 -12.61 -15.60
CA THR A 271 3.31 -12.91 -16.84
C THR A 271 4.75 -13.36 -16.58
N GLY A 272 5.14 -13.41 -15.29
CA GLY A 272 6.51 -13.76 -14.93
C GLY A 272 7.54 -12.64 -15.21
N GLY A 273 7.08 -11.39 -15.35
CA GLY A 273 7.95 -10.22 -15.52
C GLY A 273 7.71 -9.37 -16.76
N GLU A 274 6.87 -9.83 -17.69
CA GLU A 274 6.50 -9.05 -18.88
C GLU A 274 5.31 -8.11 -18.58
N LEU A 275 5.37 -6.90 -19.13
CA LEU A 275 4.28 -5.93 -18.99
C LEU A 275 3.24 -6.14 -20.09
N GLU A 276 2.25 -6.96 -19.80
CA GLU A 276 1.15 -7.29 -20.70
C GLU A 276 -0.20 -6.98 -20.05
N GLY A 277 -0.81 -5.85 -20.36
CA GLY A 277 -2.13 -5.49 -19.85
C GLY A 277 -2.10 -4.56 -18.64
N VAL A 278 -3.12 -4.66 -17.79
CA VAL A 278 -3.35 -3.83 -16.60
C VAL A 278 -3.23 -4.65 -15.31
N ASP A 279 -3.34 -3.99 -14.16
CA ASP A 279 -3.32 -4.67 -12.85
C ASP A 279 -4.32 -5.83 -12.81
N PRO A 280 -3.90 -7.06 -12.45
CA PRO A 280 -4.76 -8.24 -12.42
C PRO A 280 -5.94 -8.10 -11.45
N HIS A 281 -5.84 -7.22 -10.45
CA HIS A 281 -6.95 -6.94 -9.53
C HIS A 281 -7.98 -5.93 -10.07
N CYS A 282 -7.99 -5.68 -11.39
CA CYS A 282 -8.95 -4.77 -12.04
C CYS A 282 -10.40 -5.08 -11.68
N THR A 283 -10.79 -6.37 -11.65
CA THR A 283 -12.15 -6.80 -11.27
C THR A 283 -12.47 -6.46 -9.82
N ALA A 284 -11.54 -6.66 -8.91
CA ALA A 284 -11.66 -6.28 -7.50
C ALA A 284 -11.88 -4.78 -7.33
N TYR A 285 -11.05 -3.97 -8.01
CA TYR A 285 -11.15 -2.52 -7.94
C TYR A 285 -12.46 -2.00 -8.50
N LYS A 286 -12.89 -2.51 -9.67
CA LYS A 286 -14.19 -2.17 -10.25
C LYS A 286 -15.33 -2.47 -9.30
N ARG A 287 -15.35 -3.68 -8.72
CA ARG A 287 -16.38 -4.09 -7.76
C ARG A 287 -16.45 -3.14 -6.55
N ALA A 288 -15.30 -2.78 -5.97
CA ALA A 288 -15.25 -1.88 -4.84
C ALA A 288 -15.69 -0.45 -5.21
N PHE A 289 -15.21 0.08 -6.33
CA PHE A 289 -15.59 1.41 -6.81
C PHE A 289 -17.08 1.48 -7.20
N ASP A 290 -17.61 0.48 -7.91
CA ASP A 290 -19.04 0.40 -8.26
C ASP A 290 -19.91 0.40 -7.00
N GLU A 291 -19.52 -0.35 -5.98
CA GLU A 291 -20.25 -0.39 -4.73
C GLU A 291 -20.25 0.99 -4.02
N ILE A 292 -19.11 1.67 -3.95
CA ILE A 292 -19.00 3.01 -3.34
C ILE A 292 -19.87 4.01 -4.13
N VAL A 293 -19.72 4.07 -5.46
CA VAL A 293 -20.46 5.00 -6.32
C VAL A 293 -21.96 4.74 -6.25
N SER A 294 -22.39 3.46 -6.29
CA SER A 294 -23.81 3.08 -6.18
C SER A 294 -24.43 3.55 -4.86
N ARG A 295 -23.70 3.37 -3.73
CA ARG A 295 -24.17 3.83 -2.43
C ARG A 295 -24.24 5.35 -2.35
N MET A 296 -23.21 6.06 -2.83
CA MET A 296 -23.21 7.52 -2.88
C MET A 296 -24.40 8.07 -3.67
N ASN A 297 -24.66 7.54 -4.87
CA ASN A 297 -25.77 7.98 -5.71
C ASN A 297 -27.14 7.76 -5.03
N LYS A 298 -27.36 6.57 -4.45
CA LYS A 298 -28.59 6.28 -3.70
C LYS A 298 -28.81 7.21 -2.50
N GLU A 299 -27.74 7.62 -1.83
CA GLU A 299 -27.83 8.54 -0.70
C GLU A 299 -28.11 9.98 -1.15
N MET A 300 -27.53 10.40 -2.30
CA MET A 300 -27.74 11.74 -2.86
C MET A 300 -29.16 11.91 -3.45
N GLU A 301 -29.69 10.88 -4.13
CA GLU A 301 -31.03 10.88 -4.71
C GLU A 301 -32.14 10.78 -3.62
N ALA A 302 -31.77 10.40 -2.43
CA ALA A 302 -32.71 10.21 -1.36
C ALA A 302 -33.24 11.56 -0.85
N PRO A 303 -34.59 11.85 -0.88
CA PRO A 303 -35.16 13.09 -0.38
C PRO A 303 -34.72 13.38 1.06
N ALA A 304 -34.54 14.68 1.38
CA ALA A 304 -34.18 15.11 2.73
C ALA A 304 -35.20 14.57 3.73
N ALA A 305 -34.84 13.55 4.49
CA ALA A 305 -35.73 12.92 5.46
C ALA A 305 -35.73 13.67 6.79
N SER A 306 -36.88 13.80 7.42
CA SER A 306 -36.96 14.28 8.80
C SER A 306 -36.14 13.39 9.76
N PRO A 307 -35.73 13.90 10.95
CA PRO A 307 -34.94 13.08 11.91
C PRO A 307 -35.57 11.72 12.25
N MET A 308 -36.89 11.67 12.29
CA MET A 308 -37.65 10.46 12.60
C MET A 308 -37.67 9.47 11.40
N GLN A 309 -37.75 9.99 10.18
CA GLN A 309 -37.65 9.19 8.94
C GLN A 309 -36.22 8.70 8.67
N ARG A 310 -35.19 9.45 9.10
CA ARG A 310 -33.79 9.00 9.03
C ARG A 310 -33.56 7.73 9.85
N ARG A 311 -34.09 7.63 11.07
CA ARG A 311 -33.99 6.43 11.91
C ARG A 311 -34.70 5.22 11.33
N SER A 312 -35.88 5.40 10.71
CA SER A 312 -36.62 4.31 10.06
C SER A 312 -36.00 3.89 8.74
N ARG A 313 -35.28 4.79 8.05
CA ARG A 313 -34.64 4.55 6.78
C ARG A 313 -33.34 3.76 6.94
N VAL A 314 -32.53 4.04 7.99
CA VAL A 314 -31.35 3.23 8.36
C VAL A 314 -31.73 1.76 8.58
N LYS A 315 -32.94 1.49 9.10
CA LYS A 315 -33.46 0.13 9.26
C LYS A 315 -33.95 -0.52 7.96
N ARG A 316 -34.19 0.28 6.89
CA ARG A 316 -34.67 -0.22 5.57
C ARG A 316 -33.57 -0.33 4.51
N MET A 317 -32.38 0.19 4.75
CA MET A 317 -31.27 0.04 3.81
C MET A 317 -30.69 -1.36 3.95
N GLU A 318 -30.64 -2.07 2.85
CA GLU A 318 -30.01 -3.40 2.78
C GLU A 318 -28.50 -3.34 3.05
N LYS A 319 -27.87 -2.17 2.81
CA LYS A 319 -26.43 -1.93 3.00
C LYS A 319 -26.19 -0.62 3.75
N PRO A 320 -25.11 -0.53 4.56
CA PRO A 320 -24.77 0.68 5.32
C PRO A 320 -24.49 1.88 4.41
N ALA A 321 -24.80 3.10 4.91
CA ALA A 321 -24.57 4.34 4.21
C ALA A 321 -23.08 4.72 4.16
N VAL A 322 -22.57 5.12 2.99
CA VAL A 322 -21.14 5.43 2.76
C VAL A 322 -20.78 6.90 2.98
N MET A 323 -21.73 7.84 2.80
CA MET A 323 -21.43 9.27 2.90
C MET A 323 -20.90 9.73 4.27
N PRO A 324 -21.37 9.20 5.43
CA PRO A 324 -20.77 9.52 6.72
C PRO A 324 -19.30 9.10 6.83
N LEU A 325 -18.92 7.96 6.22
CA LEU A 325 -17.53 7.53 6.15
C LEU A 325 -16.69 8.48 5.28
N ILE A 326 -17.18 8.83 4.10
CA ILE A 326 -16.50 9.75 3.17
C ILE A 326 -16.26 11.11 3.83
N LYS A 327 -17.27 11.70 4.49
CA LYS A 327 -17.11 12.97 5.22
C LYS A 327 -16.01 12.90 6.25
N ARG A 328 -15.99 11.86 7.09
CA ARG A 328 -14.93 11.65 8.09
C ARG A 328 -13.53 11.51 7.47
N ILE A 329 -13.39 10.87 6.30
CA ILE A 329 -12.11 10.70 5.61
C ILE A 329 -11.57 12.03 5.08
N ILE A 330 -12.46 12.93 4.64
CA ILE A 330 -12.07 14.20 4.01
C ILE A 330 -11.78 15.26 5.07
N GLU A 331 -12.45 15.23 6.21
CA GLU A 331 -12.26 16.14 7.33
C GLU A 331 -10.99 15.86 8.15
N LYS A 332 -10.32 14.72 7.93
CA LYS A 332 -8.99 14.38 8.46
C LYS A 332 -7.87 14.87 7.54
#